data_af5cd4a050e0eacaa1571acdb98c706b
#
_entry.id   af5cd4a050e0eacaa1571acdb98c706b
#
_cell.length_a   1.000
_cell.length_b   1.000
_cell.length_c   1.000
_cell.angle_alpha   90.00
_cell.angle_beta   90.00
_cell.angle_gamma   90.00
#
_symmetry.space_group_name_H-M   'P 1'
#
loop_
_entity.id
_entity.type
_entity.pdbx_description
1 polymer ?
#
loop_
_entity_poly.entity_id
_entity_poly.type
_entity_poly.pdbx_seq_one_letter_code
_entity_poly.pdbx_strand_id
1 'polypeptide(L)'
;LTELQNAVRERLSRVRALIFDMDGTLVLGNAASGAHEALPGAVELLALLKARGIPFRVFTNGTAKAPRVYAASLRAAGLDVDDSEMMTPSTAAADWFVRRGIRRVRVLGLEGVQAPLREAGLDVVGPSEKADGVEAVFTGWFREFTFPDLEAACRDVWAGALLTTASNVPFFAARGGRAIGASFAINAMIRSLTGKKAKVLGKPSREALRCALRSMGLPAANEVLTAVVGDDPALEMRMANVAGALGVAVTTGLNDHAAFAGAAPAERPDIALSDLRFLVKVLSR
;
A
#
# COMPACT_ATOMS: atom_id res chain seq x y z
N LEU A 1 20.74 19.17 -18.17
CA LEU A 1 19.50 18.78 -17.49
C LEU A 1 18.34 19.34 -18.28
N THR A 2 17.35 18.49 -18.62
CA THR A 2 16.16 18.92 -19.35
C THR A 2 15.29 19.82 -18.45
N GLU A 3 14.46 20.70 -19.04
CA GLU A 3 13.48 21.50 -18.30
C GLU A 3 12.62 20.66 -17.34
N LEU A 4 12.20 19.47 -17.79
CA LEU A 4 11.46 18.51 -16.97
C LEU A 4 12.23 18.11 -15.70
N GLN A 5 13.53 17.82 -15.82
CA GLN A 5 14.35 17.46 -14.64
C GLN A 5 14.50 18.63 -13.67
N ASN A 6 14.53 19.85 -14.14
CA ASN A 6 14.57 21.05 -13.30
C ASN A 6 13.24 21.27 -12.57
N ALA A 7 12.11 21.12 -13.27
CA ALA A 7 10.78 21.22 -12.66
C ALA A 7 10.56 20.14 -11.57
N VAL A 8 10.98 18.90 -11.84
CA VAL A 8 10.90 17.81 -10.84
C VAL A 8 11.80 18.09 -9.64
N ARG A 9 13.01 18.61 -9.83
CA ARG A 9 13.89 19.02 -8.73
C ARG A 9 13.28 20.12 -7.89
N GLU A 10 12.64 21.10 -8.50
CA GLU A 10 11.95 22.17 -7.77
C GLU A 10 10.79 21.59 -6.94
N ARG A 11 9.99 20.65 -7.48
CA ARG A 11 8.97 19.97 -6.70
C ARG A 11 9.56 19.13 -5.58
N LEU A 12 10.64 18.38 -5.83
CA LEU A 12 11.34 17.58 -4.81
C LEU A 12 11.89 18.44 -3.65
N SER A 13 12.38 19.66 -3.93
CA SER A 13 12.86 20.56 -2.88
C SER A 13 11.76 21.04 -1.91
N ARG A 14 10.50 20.94 -2.32
CA ARG A 14 9.32 21.31 -1.52
C ARG A 14 8.65 20.12 -0.83
N VAL A 15 9.13 18.90 -1.10
CA VAL A 15 8.55 17.67 -0.51
C VAL A 15 8.72 17.70 1.00
N ARG A 16 7.62 17.40 1.71
CA ARG A 16 7.53 17.33 3.16
C ARG A 16 7.43 15.91 3.69
N ALA A 17 7.08 14.96 2.81
CA ALA A 17 6.97 13.55 3.16
C ALA A 17 7.18 12.66 1.92
N LEU A 18 7.63 11.44 2.14
CA LEU A 18 7.72 10.44 1.08
C LEU A 18 6.93 9.19 1.47
N ILE A 19 6.30 8.58 0.46
CA ILE A 19 5.65 7.27 0.58
C ILE A 19 6.32 6.37 -0.44
N PHE A 20 6.94 5.30 0.05
CA PHE A 20 7.62 4.31 -0.79
C PHE A 20 6.79 3.05 -0.91
N ASP A 21 6.71 2.48 -2.09
CA ASP A 21 6.44 1.05 -2.22
C ASP A 21 7.62 0.23 -1.67
N MET A 22 7.39 -1.05 -1.44
CA MET A 22 8.39 -1.96 -0.86
C MET A 22 9.10 -2.78 -1.95
N ASP A 23 8.35 -3.68 -2.59
CA ASP A 23 8.89 -4.68 -3.51
C ASP A 23 9.11 -4.10 -4.91
N GLY A 24 10.33 -4.19 -5.44
CA GLY A 24 10.70 -3.55 -6.71
C GLY A 24 11.10 -2.08 -6.57
N THR A 25 10.94 -1.49 -5.38
CA THR A 25 11.26 -0.09 -5.08
C THR A 25 12.40 0.05 -4.07
N LEU A 26 12.22 -0.47 -2.86
CA LEU A 26 13.23 -0.46 -1.79
C LEU A 26 14.02 -1.77 -1.73
N VAL A 27 13.34 -2.86 -1.97
CA VAL A 27 13.91 -4.21 -1.90
C VAL A 27 13.43 -5.08 -3.05
N LEU A 28 14.15 -6.16 -3.31
CA LEU A 28 13.70 -7.25 -4.17
C LEU A 28 13.81 -8.57 -3.42
N GLY A 29 12.78 -9.40 -3.53
CA GLY A 29 12.78 -10.73 -2.93
C GLY A 29 13.74 -11.67 -3.64
N ASN A 30 14.66 -12.28 -2.92
CA ASN A 30 15.53 -13.32 -3.42
C ASN A 30 14.78 -14.67 -3.43
N ALA A 31 14.54 -15.19 -4.63
CA ALA A 31 13.76 -16.43 -4.80
C ALA A 31 14.44 -17.69 -4.19
N ALA A 32 15.76 -17.68 -4.00
CA ALA A 32 16.51 -18.80 -3.46
C ALA A 32 16.52 -18.82 -1.93
N SER A 33 16.70 -17.65 -1.30
CA SER A 33 16.79 -17.52 0.16
C SER A 33 15.47 -17.14 0.83
N GLY A 34 14.52 -16.59 0.08
CA GLY A 34 13.30 -15.98 0.62
C GLY A 34 13.55 -14.66 1.37
N ALA A 35 14.80 -14.19 1.40
CA ALA A 35 15.18 -12.92 2.00
C ALA A 35 14.95 -11.76 1.03
N HIS A 36 14.88 -10.55 1.55
CA HIS A 36 14.91 -9.33 0.76
C HIS A 36 16.34 -8.82 0.61
N GLU A 37 16.64 -8.23 -0.54
CA GLU A 37 17.89 -7.55 -0.83
C GLU A 37 17.58 -6.08 -1.13
N ALA A 38 18.35 -5.15 -0.55
CA ALA A 38 18.17 -3.72 -0.76
C ALA A 38 18.51 -3.33 -2.20
N LEU A 39 17.66 -2.53 -2.80
CA LEU A 39 17.86 -1.98 -4.14
C LEU A 39 18.77 -0.74 -4.11
N PRO A 40 19.43 -0.39 -5.25
CA PRO A 40 20.43 0.67 -5.29
C PRO A 40 19.90 2.03 -4.82
N GLY A 41 20.54 2.60 -3.81
CA GLY A 41 20.20 3.88 -3.19
C GLY A 41 19.15 3.80 -2.09
N ALA A 42 18.56 2.63 -1.82
CA ALA A 42 17.49 2.50 -0.81
C ALA A 42 18.00 2.73 0.61
N VAL A 43 19.10 2.10 0.98
CA VAL A 43 19.71 2.23 2.32
C VAL A 43 20.13 3.68 2.58
N GLU A 44 20.87 4.26 1.63
CA GLU A 44 21.38 5.64 1.74
C GLU A 44 20.23 6.65 1.78
N LEU A 45 19.16 6.43 1.00
CA LEU A 45 18.03 7.34 0.95
C LEU A 45 17.28 7.37 2.28
N LEU A 46 16.93 6.20 2.85
CA LEU A 46 16.20 6.16 4.12
C LEU A 46 17.04 6.76 5.27
N ALA A 47 18.34 6.43 5.33
CA ALA A 47 19.26 7.04 6.29
C ALA A 47 19.33 8.57 6.14
N LEU A 48 19.40 9.09 4.91
CA LEU A 48 19.37 10.52 4.63
C LEU A 48 18.07 11.18 5.08
N LEU A 49 16.91 10.56 4.82
CA LEU A 49 15.61 11.09 5.22
C LEU A 49 15.49 11.18 6.75
N LYS A 50 15.94 10.15 7.48
CA LYS A 50 15.99 10.17 8.95
C LYS A 50 16.94 11.25 9.48
N ALA A 51 18.13 11.36 8.93
CA ALA A 51 19.12 12.37 9.32
C ALA A 51 18.60 13.81 9.12
N ARG A 52 17.74 14.02 8.13
CA ARG A 52 17.13 15.33 7.82
C ARG A 52 15.76 15.55 8.47
N GLY A 53 15.25 14.59 9.22
CA GLY A 53 13.93 14.67 9.83
C GLY A 53 12.79 14.75 8.81
N ILE A 54 12.98 14.22 7.60
CA ILE A 54 11.95 14.16 6.57
C ILE A 54 11.14 12.86 6.79
N PRO A 55 9.88 12.96 7.20
CA PRO A 55 9.09 11.78 7.49
C PRO A 55 8.79 10.96 6.23
N PHE A 56 8.77 9.66 6.37
CA PHE A 56 8.39 8.75 5.30
C PHE A 56 7.54 7.58 5.81
N ARG A 57 6.90 6.88 4.90
CA ARG A 57 6.25 5.59 5.14
C ARG A 57 6.61 4.62 4.02
N VAL A 58 6.80 3.38 4.39
CA VAL A 58 6.87 2.26 3.44
C VAL A 58 5.50 1.62 3.40
N PHE A 59 4.90 1.51 2.23
CA PHE A 59 3.55 1.03 2.05
C PHE A 59 3.48 -0.08 1.00
N THR A 60 3.38 -1.34 1.43
CA THR A 60 3.10 -2.47 0.54
C THR A 60 1.59 -2.77 0.48
N ASN A 61 1.09 -3.23 -0.66
CA ASN A 61 -0.28 -3.78 -0.76
C ASN A 61 -0.39 -5.22 -0.22
N GLY A 62 0.73 -5.81 0.20
CA GLY A 62 0.75 -7.12 0.83
C GLY A 62 0.08 -7.11 2.21
N THR A 63 -0.82 -8.06 2.47
CA THR A 63 -1.48 -8.26 3.77
C THR A 63 -1.31 -9.68 4.31
N ALA A 64 -0.40 -10.46 3.72
CA ALA A 64 -0.10 -11.81 4.21
C ALA A 64 0.60 -11.80 5.58
N LYS A 65 1.34 -10.73 5.87
CA LYS A 65 2.09 -10.54 7.12
C LYS A 65 1.67 -9.22 7.78
N ALA A 66 1.79 -9.16 9.11
CA ALA A 66 1.59 -7.90 9.84
C ALA A 66 2.69 -6.87 9.50
N PRO A 67 2.42 -5.55 9.60
CA PRO A 67 3.40 -4.50 9.29
C PRO A 67 4.75 -4.70 9.96
N ARG A 68 4.78 -5.04 11.26
CA ARG A 68 6.01 -5.28 12.01
C ARG A 68 6.91 -6.40 11.41
N VAL A 69 6.28 -7.41 10.77
CA VAL A 69 7.03 -8.51 10.14
C VAL A 69 7.68 -8.04 8.84
N TYR A 70 7.00 -7.18 8.08
CA TYR A 70 7.61 -6.54 6.91
C TYR A 70 8.74 -5.59 7.32
N ALA A 71 8.54 -4.75 8.34
CA ALA A 71 9.58 -3.86 8.87
C ALA A 71 10.82 -4.64 9.33
N ALA A 72 10.65 -5.75 10.06
CA ALA A 72 11.75 -6.63 10.45
C ALA A 72 12.51 -7.20 9.24
N SER A 73 11.81 -7.57 8.19
CA SER A 73 12.40 -8.08 6.95
C SER A 73 13.19 -6.98 6.20
N LEU A 74 12.73 -5.73 6.22
CA LEU A 74 13.44 -4.59 5.65
C LEU A 74 14.71 -4.27 6.45
N ARG A 75 14.64 -4.30 7.78
CA ARG A 75 15.83 -4.15 8.65
C ARG A 75 16.86 -5.24 8.41
N ALA A 76 16.42 -6.49 8.19
CA ALA A 76 17.32 -7.60 7.85
C ALA A 76 18.01 -7.38 6.49
N ALA A 77 17.41 -6.63 5.57
CA ALA A 77 18.00 -6.19 4.31
C ALA A 77 18.87 -4.93 4.43
N GLY A 78 19.08 -4.40 5.64
CA GLY A 78 19.92 -3.22 5.92
C GLY A 78 19.20 -1.87 5.85
N LEU A 79 17.88 -1.84 5.67
CA LEU A 79 17.10 -0.60 5.65
C LEU A 79 16.70 -0.19 7.07
N ASP A 80 16.93 1.05 7.44
CA ASP A 80 16.50 1.60 8.73
C ASP A 80 15.01 1.99 8.68
N VAL A 81 14.14 1.02 8.98
CA VAL A 81 12.68 1.18 8.99
C VAL A 81 12.12 0.75 10.34
N ASP A 82 11.48 1.68 11.04
CA ASP A 82 10.77 1.38 12.29
C ASP A 82 9.42 0.70 12.01
N ASP A 83 8.90 -0.04 13.00
CA ASP A 83 7.60 -0.70 12.86
C ASP A 83 6.47 0.30 12.56
N SER A 84 6.54 1.51 13.11
CA SER A 84 5.59 2.61 12.87
C SER A 84 5.70 3.25 11.48
N GLU A 85 6.81 3.03 10.78
CA GLU A 85 7.03 3.53 9.42
C GLU A 85 6.51 2.56 8.35
N MET A 86 6.19 1.32 8.74
CA MET A 86 5.67 0.30 7.83
C MET A 86 4.15 0.28 7.83
N MET A 87 3.55 0.32 6.65
CA MET A 87 2.11 0.33 6.44
C MET A 87 1.65 -0.77 5.48
N THR A 88 0.44 -1.24 5.70
CA THR A 88 -0.30 -2.14 4.81
C THR A 88 -1.72 -1.60 4.60
N PRO A 89 -2.49 -2.15 3.66
CA PRO A 89 -3.91 -1.84 3.55
C PRO A 89 -4.72 -2.05 4.83
N SER A 90 -4.30 -2.99 5.69
CA SER A 90 -4.94 -3.22 6.98
C SER A 90 -4.74 -2.05 7.94
N THR A 91 -3.56 -1.41 7.93
CA THR A 91 -3.29 -0.17 8.69
C THR A 91 -4.20 0.97 8.19
N ALA A 92 -4.31 1.12 6.87
CA ALA A 92 -5.18 2.15 6.29
C ALA A 92 -6.67 1.87 6.56
N ALA A 93 -7.07 0.60 6.56
CA ALA A 93 -8.43 0.19 6.90
C ALA A 93 -8.76 0.49 8.38
N ALA A 94 -7.86 0.17 9.29
CA ALA A 94 -8.02 0.45 10.72
C ALA A 94 -8.25 1.95 10.98
N ASP A 95 -7.37 2.82 10.45
CA ASP A 95 -7.54 4.27 10.55
C ASP A 95 -8.87 4.73 9.94
N TRP A 96 -9.24 4.19 8.78
CA TRP A 96 -10.47 4.57 8.09
C TRP A 96 -11.73 4.18 8.86
N PHE A 97 -11.77 2.99 9.47
CA PHE A 97 -12.86 2.51 10.28
C PHE A 97 -13.02 3.31 11.57
N VAL A 98 -11.92 3.49 12.33
CA VAL A 98 -11.93 4.29 13.56
C VAL A 98 -12.46 5.70 13.32
N ARG A 99 -12.02 6.36 12.28
CA ARG A 99 -12.44 7.72 11.93
C ARG A 99 -13.92 7.82 11.51
N ARG A 100 -14.53 6.72 11.12
CA ARG A 100 -15.96 6.64 10.76
C ARG A 100 -16.84 6.15 11.90
N GLY A 101 -16.26 5.87 13.07
CA GLY A 101 -16.97 5.32 14.21
C GLY A 101 -17.41 3.87 14.03
N ILE A 102 -16.87 3.17 13.01
CA ILE A 102 -17.09 1.75 12.79
C ILE A 102 -16.27 0.99 13.85
N ARG A 103 -16.91 0.09 14.58
CA ARG A 103 -16.30 -0.64 15.69
C ARG A 103 -16.15 -2.12 15.45
N ARG A 104 -17.15 -2.76 14.81
CA ARG A 104 -17.19 -4.21 14.60
C ARG A 104 -17.00 -4.53 13.12
N VAL A 105 -15.93 -5.27 12.80
CA VAL A 105 -15.51 -5.54 11.43
C VAL A 105 -15.29 -7.04 11.25
N ARG A 106 -16.01 -7.68 10.30
CA ARG A 106 -15.63 -9.01 9.83
C ARG A 106 -14.41 -8.91 8.94
N VAL A 107 -13.39 -9.72 9.25
CA VAL A 107 -12.13 -9.70 8.52
C VAL A 107 -11.93 -11.01 7.78
N LEU A 108 -11.96 -10.95 6.45
CA LEU A 108 -11.62 -12.06 5.56
C LEU A 108 -10.11 -12.04 5.34
N GLY A 109 -9.37 -12.70 6.23
CA GLY A 109 -7.92 -12.73 6.25
C GLY A 109 -7.36 -13.33 7.54
N LEU A 110 -6.07 -13.67 7.50
CA LEU A 110 -5.33 -14.19 8.65
C LEU A 110 -4.73 -13.05 9.49
N GLU A 111 -3.81 -13.38 10.37
CA GLU A 111 -3.20 -12.46 11.34
C GLU A 111 -2.63 -11.17 10.70
N GLY A 112 -2.00 -11.26 9.53
CA GLY A 112 -1.50 -10.09 8.81
C GLY A 112 -2.58 -9.07 8.43
N VAL A 113 -3.82 -9.54 8.24
CA VAL A 113 -4.97 -8.69 7.97
C VAL A 113 -5.64 -8.21 9.25
N GLN A 114 -5.75 -9.08 10.26
CA GLN A 114 -6.52 -8.84 11.49
C GLN A 114 -5.75 -8.00 12.52
N ALA A 115 -4.43 -8.23 12.68
CA ALA A 115 -3.65 -7.60 13.74
C ALA A 115 -3.74 -6.06 13.74
N PRO A 116 -3.56 -5.34 12.60
CA PRO A 116 -3.63 -3.88 12.62
C PRO A 116 -5.01 -3.34 13.04
N LEU A 117 -6.09 -4.08 12.76
CA LEU A 117 -7.44 -3.69 13.17
C LEU A 117 -7.63 -3.86 14.66
N ARG A 118 -7.17 -5.01 15.23
CA ARG A 118 -7.21 -5.24 16.70
C ARG A 118 -6.35 -4.23 17.46
N GLU A 119 -5.15 -3.96 16.96
CA GLU A 119 -4.21 -2.96 17.53
C GLU A 119 -4.81 -1.55 17.56
N ALA A 120 -5.70 -1.24 16.62
CA ALA A 120 -6.46 0.02 16.59
C ALA A 120 -7.72 -0.01 17.50
N GLY A 121 -7.98 -1.09 18.25
CA GLY A 121 -9.11 -1.22 19.15
C GLY A 121 -10.43 -1.61 18.49
N LEU A 122 -10.41 -2.13 17.27
CA LEU A 122 -11.60 -2.61 16.59
C LEU A 122 -11.98 -4.03 17.09
N ASP A 123 -13.26 -4.28 17.17
CA ASP A 123 -13.82 -5.61 17.42
C ASP A 123 -13.77 -6.42 16.11
N VAL A 124 -12.79 -7.30 16.02
CA VAL A 124 -12.53 -8.11 14.83
C VAL A 124 -13.26 -9.43 14.93
N VAL A 125 -14.25 -9.60 14.06
CA VAL A 125 -14.99 -10.85 13.86
C VAL A 125 -14.25 -11.73 12.85
N GLY A 126 -14.03 -12.99 13.20
CA GLY A 126 -13.39 -13.98 12.33
C GLY A 126 -14.19 -14.28 11.05
N PRO A 127 -13.56 -14.89 10.02
CA PRO A 127 -14.17 -15.02 8.70
C PRO A 127 -15.58 -15.67 8.68
N SER A 128 -15.75 -16.81 9.34
CA SER A 128 -17.05 -17.54 9.43
C SER A 128 -17.67 -17.48 10.83
N GLU A 129 -17.10 -16.70 11.74
CA GLU A 129 -17.60 -16.55 13.09
C GLU A 129 -19.02 -15.99 13.11
N LYS A 130 -19.89 -16.55 13.98
CA LYS A 130 -21.25 -16.04 14.14
C LYS A 130 -21.21 -14.75 14.97
N ALA A 131 -21.68 -13.66 14.40
CA ALA A 131 -21.77 -12.38 15.07
C ALA A 131 -22.89 -11.54 14.46
N ASP A 132 -23.53 -10.73 15.31
CA ASP A 132 -24.50 -9.71 14.91
C ASP A 132 -23.87 -8.33 14.96
N GLY A 133 -24.50 -7.37 14.28
CA GLY A 133 -24.06 -5.97 14.34
C GLY A 133 -22.70 -5.72 13.67
N VAL A 134 -22.31 -6.54 12.71
CA VAL A 134 -21.12 -6.29 11.89
C VAL A 134 -21.38 -5.07 11.00
N GLU A 135 -20.53 -4.06 11.12
CA GLU A 135 -20.70 -2.77 10.42
C GLU A 135 -19.91 -2.70 9.10
N ALA A 136 -18.85 -3.50 8.99
CA ALA A 136 -18.05 -3.61 7.76
C ALA A 136 -17.49 -5.01 7.58
N VAL A 137 -17.30 -5.39 6.32
CA VAL A 137 -16.52 -6.56 5.89
C VAL A 137 -15.24 -6.05 5.24
N PHE A 138 -14.09 -6.50 5.71
CA PHE A 138 -12.79 -6.16 5.14
C PHE A 138 -12.08 -7.39 4.60
N THR A 139 -11.75 -7.37 3.31
CA THR A 139 -11.09 -8.49 2.62
C THR A 139 -9.63 -8.18 2.37
N GLY A 140 -8.72 -9.00 2.94
CA GLY A 140 -7.29 -8.96 2.67
C GLY A 140 -6.81 -10.21 1.92
N TRP A 141 -5.52 -10.57 2.13
CA TRP A 141 -4.96 -11.81 1.63
C TRP A 141 -5.52 -12.98 2.44
N PHE A 142 -6.31 -13.85 1.77
CA PHE A 142 -6.96 -14.99 2.42
C PHE A 142 -7.11 -16.14 1.43
N ARG A 143 -6.15 -17.04 1.39
CA ARG A 143 -6.17 -18.21 0.49
C ARG A 143 -6.89 -19.40 1.08
N GLU A 144 -7.06 -19.42 2.38
CA GLU A 144 -7.80 -20.42 3.17
C GLU A 144 -9.32 -20.20 3.15
N PHE A 145 -9.80 -19.28 2.31
CA PHE A 145 -11.20 -18.87 2.15
C PHE A 145 -12.12 -20.05 1.81
N THR A 146 -13.25 -20.12 2.50
CA THR A 146 -14.24 -21.19 2.38
C THR A 146 -15.64 -20.64 2.07
N PHE A 147 -16.58 -21.54 1.70
CA PHE A 147 -17.98 -21.15 1.51
C PHE A 147 -18.65 -20.61 2.78
N PRO A 148 -18.45 -21.19 4.00
CA PRO A 148 -18.93 -20.56 5.24
C PRO A 148 -18.49 -19.11 5.43
N ASP A 149 -17.25 -18.74 5.00
CA ASP A 149 -16.77 -17.37 5.05
C ASP A 149 -17.54 -16.46 4.07
N LEU A 150 -17.82 -16.99 2.85
CA LEU A 150 -18.62 -16.30 1.84
C LEU A 150 -20.03 -16.01 2.36
N GLU A 151 -20.70 -17.03 2.92
CA GLU A 151 -22.04 -16.92 3.47
C GLU A 151 -22.12 -15.91 4.60
N ALA A 152 -21.14 -15.93 5.52
CA ALA A 152 -21.07 -14.99 6.64
C ALA A 152 -20.88 -13.54 6.13
N ALA A 153 -19.94 -13.33 5.20
CA ALA A 153 -19.70 -12.03 4.61
C ALA A 153 -20.89 -11.49 3.83
N CYS A 154 -21.55 -12.34 3.02
CA CYS A 154 -22.75 -11.94 2.29
C CYS A 154 -23.91 -11.59 3.22
N ARG A 155 -24.11 -12.34 4.30
CA ARG A 155 -25.15 -12.07 5.31
C ARG A 155 -24.93 -10.69 5.94
N ASP A 156 -23.70 -10.35 6.33
CA ASP A 156 -23.39 -9.04 6.89
C ASP A 156 -23.63 -7.91 5.87
N VAL A 157 -23.19 -8.10 4.61
CA VAL A 157 -23.39 -7.11 3.54
C VAL A 157 -24.88 -6.91 3.23
N TRP A 158 -25.69 -7.98 3.24
CA TRP A 158 -27.15 -7.87 3.09
C TRP A 158 -27.81 -7.20 4.28
N ALA A 159 -27.24 -7.35 5.47
CA ALA A 159 -27.69 -6.64 6.68
C ALA A 159 -27.25 -5.17 6.71
N GLY A 160 -26.46 -4.71 5.73
CA GLY A 160 -26.08 -3.30 5.57
C GLY A 160 -24.61 -3.00 5.85
N ALA A 161 -23.78 -4.00 6.18
CA ALA A 161 -22.35 -3.80 6.40
C ALA A 161 -21.65 -3.27 5.14
N LEU A 162 -20.70 -2.37 5.32
CA LEU A 162 -19.88 -1.83 4.24
C LEU A 162 -18.91 -2.90 3.72
N LEU A 163 -18.87 -3.10 2.41
CA LEU A 163 -17.87 -3.97 1.80
C LEU A 163 -16.61 -3.17 1.47
N THR A 164 -15.47 -3.60 2.02
CA THR A 164 -14.16 -2.95 1.86
C THR A 164 -13.08 -3.99 1.54
N THR A 165 -11.97 -3.56 0.95
CA THR A 165 -10.91 -4.46 0.53
C THR A 165 -9.52 -3.81 0.61
N ALA A 166 -8.54 -4.65 0.87
CA ALA A 166 -7.12 -4.28 0.83
C ALA A 166 -6.66 -3.90 -0.58
N SER A 167 -7.09 -4.68 -1.58
CA SER A 167 -6.65 -4.51 -2.97
C SER A 167 -7.72 -5.01 -3.93
N ASN A 168 -7.72 -4.41 -5.12
CA ASN A 168 -8.57 -4.85 -6.23
C ASN A 168 -7.72 -5.27 -7.45
N VAL A 169 -6.50 -5.74 -7.22
CA VAL A 169 -5.59 -6.23 -8.24
C VAL A 169 -5.94 -7.69 -8.55
N PRO A 170 -6.29 -8.03 -9.81
CA PRO A 170 -6.73 -9.38 -10.16
C PRO A 170 -5.63 -10.42 -10.13
N PHE A 171 -4.39 -10.01 -10.45
CA PHE A 171 -3.21 -10.89 -10.40
C PHE A 171 -1.97 -10.07 -10.08
N PHE A 172 -0.95 -10.77 -9.60
CA PHE A 172 0.40 -10.23 -9.42
C PHE A 172 1.42 -11.25 -9.94
N ALA A 173 2.65 -10.79 -10.19
CA ALA A 173 3.73 -11.66 -10.62
C ALA A 173 4.12 -12.64 -9.50
N ALA A 174 4.26 -13.91 -9.86
CA ALA A 174 4.72 -14.95 -8.95
C ALA A 174 5.63 -15.93 -9.67
N ARG A 175 6.35 -16.73 -8.91
CA ARG A 175 7.19 -17.78 -9.47
C ARG A 175 6.33 -18.74 -10.30
N GLY A 176 6.63 -18.85 -11.59
CA GLY A 176 5.86 -19.70 -12.52
C GLY A 176 4.71 -18.99 -13.24
N GLY A 177 4.58 -17.66 -13.12
CA GLY A 177 3.59 -16.88 -13.88
C GLY A 177 2.78 -15.91 -13.05
N ARG A 178 1.45 -15.89 -13.25
CA ARG A 178 0.53 -15.02 -12.52
C ARG A 178 -0.07 -15.74 -11.32
N ALA A 179 -0.07 -15.08 -10.16
CA ALA A 179 -0.86 -15.50 -9.01
C ALA A 179 -2.14 -14.67 -8.91
N ILE A 180 -3.24 -15.32 -8.52
CA ILE A 180 -4.55 -14.66 -8.36
C ILE A 180 -4.53 -13.76 -7.13
N GLY A 181 -5.04 -12.54 -7.27
CA GLY A 181 -5.31 -11.64 -6.15
C GLY A 181 -6.45 -12.19 -5.30
N ALA A 182 -6.17 -12.76 -4.13
CA ALA A 182 -7.17 -13.41 -3.28
C ALA A 182 -8.31 -12.44 -2.92
N SER A 183 -8.00 -11.23 -2.47
CA SER A 183 -9.01 -10.22 -2.14
C SER A 183 -9.88 -9.84 -3.34
N PHE A 184 -9.30 -9.73 -4.54
CA PHE A 184 -10.07 -9.48 -5.77
C PHE A 184 -11.07 -10.60 -6.04
N ALA A 185 -10.61 -11.87 -6.02
CA ALA A 185 -11.44 -13.03 -6.30
C ALA A 185 -12.58 -13.17 -5.28
N ILE A 186 -12.30 -13.03 -3.99
CA ILE A 186 -13.32 -13.07 -2.92
C ILE A 186 -14.35 -11.95 -3.12
N ASN A 187 -13.90 -10.72 -3.37
CA ASN A 187 -14.82 -9.60 -3.61
C ASN A 187 -15.66 -9.76 -4.88
N ALA A 188 -15.13 -10.43 -5.92
CA ALA A 188 -15.90 -10.73 -7.12
C ALA A 188 -17.10 -11.67 -6.80
N MET A 189 -16.89 -12.69 -5.96
CA MET A 189 -17.96 -13.57 -5.48
C MET A 189 -18.99 -12.79 -4.65
N ILE A 190 -18.55 -12.05 -3.63
CA ILE A 190 -19.44 -11.26 -2.77
C ILE A 190 -20.23 -10.25 -3.61
N ARG A 191 -19.57 -9.55 -4.54
CA ARG A 191 -20.22 -8.58 -5.43
C ARG A 191 -21.27 -9.23 -6.31
N SER A 192 -20.97 -10.40 -6.86
CA SER A 192 -21.92 -11.15 -7.71
C SER A 192 -23.21 -11.52 -6.98
N LEU A 193 -23.09 -11.86 -5.69
CA LEU A 193 -24.21 -12.27 -4.83
C LEU A 193 -24.98 -11.09 -4.22
N THR A 194 -24.26 -10.01 -3.87
CA THR A 194 -24.85 -8.89 -3.11
C THR A 194 -25.11 -7.64 -3.93
N GLY A 195 -24.53 -7.54 -5.15
CA GLY A 195 -24.55 -6.33 -5.97
C GLY A 195 -23.64 -5.19 -5.46
N LYS A 196 -23.00 -5.36 -4.29
CA LYS A 196 -22.18 -4.30 -3.66
C LYS A 196 -20.74 -4.33 -4.17
N LYS A 197 -20.17 -3.15 -4.43
CA LYS A 197 -18.76 -2.98 -4.80
C LYS A 197 -17.94 -2.73 -3.55
N ALA A 198 -16.78 -3.38 -3.44
CA ALA A 198 -15.84 -3.12 -2.36
C ALA A 198 -15.14 -1.77 -2.53
N LYS A 199 -15.03 -1.00 -1.42
CA LYS A 199 -14.18 0.18 -1.36
C LYS A 199 -12.75 -0.27 -1.10
N VAL A 200 -11.83 0.12 -2.00
CA VAL A 200 -10.40 -0.16 -1.86
C VAL A 200 -9.80 0.79 -0.83
N LEU A 201 -9.06 0.25 0.14
CA LEU A 201 -8.38 1.00 1.20
C LEU A 201 -6.84 0.94 1.10
N GLY A 202 -6.28 0.04 0.29
CA GLY A 202 -4.87 0.06 -0.10
C GLY A 202 -4.58 0.93 -1.32
N LYS A 203 -3.39 0.87 -1.87
CA LYS A 203 -3.01 1.55 -3.13
C LYS A 203 -3.89 1.03 -4.28
N PRO A 204 -4.34 1.89 -5.20
CA PRO A 204 -4.04 3.32 -5.42
C PRO A 204 -5.00 4.29 -4.71
N SER A 205 -5.61 3.92 -3.61
CA SER A 205 -6.62 4.73 -2.92
C SER A 205 -6.02 6.00 -2.32
N ARG A 206 -6.68 7.15 -2.53
CA ARG A 206 -6.35 8.41 -1.86
C ARG A 206 -6.44 8.31 -0.33
N GLU A 207 -7.31 7.43 0.19
CA GLU A 207 -7.39 7.17 1.64
C GLU A 207 -6.12 6.52 2.18
N ALA A 208 -5.46 5.66 1.40
CA ALA A 208 -4.17 5.08 1.74
C ALA A 208 -3.10 6.18 1.92
N LEU A 209 -3.00 7.11 0.98
CA LEU A 209 -2.09 8.25 1.06
C LEU A 209 -2.42 9.15 2.26
N ARG A 210 -3.69 9.46 2.48
CA ARG A 210 -4.13 10.26 3.63
C ARG A 210 -3.86 9.60 4.98
N CYS A 211 -4.01 8.28 5.06
CA CYS A 211 -3.62 7.52 6.24
C CYS A 211 -2.12 7.66 6.50
N ALA A 212 -1.29 7.52 5.46
CA ALA A 212 0.16 7.71 5.57
C ALA A 212 0.50 9.13 6.09
N LEU A 213 -0.11 10.17 5.54
CA LEU A 213 0.09 11.54 6.04
C LEU A 213 -0.30 11.70 7.50
N ARG A 214 -1.49 11.22 7.90
CA ARG A 214 -1.94 11.30 9.30
C ARG A 214 -1.00 10.57 10.25
N SER A 215 -0.50 9.40 9.86
CA SER A 215 0.45 8.64 10.68
C SER A 215 1.81 9.34 10.84
N MET A 216 2.12 10.29 9.95
CA MET A 216 3.27 11.19 10.03
C MET A 216 2.95 12.53 10.74
N GLY A 217 1.74 12.71 11.25
CA GLY A 217 1.30 13.97 11.87
C GLY A 217 1.04 15.11 10.87
N LEU A 218 0.89 14.79 9.58
CA LEU A 218 0.73 15.77 8.52
C LEU A 218 -0.74 15.93 8.10
N PRO A 219 -1.20 17.17 7.85
CA PRO A 219 -2.55 17.42 7.36
C PRO A 219 -2.73 17.00 5.89
N ALA A 220 -3.99 16.79 5.47
CA ALA A 220 -4.32 16.42 4.10
C ALA A 220 -3.83 17.45 3.05
N ALA A 221 -3.67 18.72 3.42
CA ALA A 221 -3.10 19.73 2.53
C ALA A 221 -1.67 19.39 2.05
N ASN A 222 -0.95 18.52 2.78
CA ASN A 222 0.38 18.05 2.38
C ASN A 222 0.37 17.01 1.26
N GLU A 223 -0.80 16.58 0.76
CA GLU A 223 -0.86 15.67 -0.39
C GLU A 223 0.00 16.16 -1.56
N VAL A 224 -0.13 17.45 -1.92
CA VAL A 224 0.63 18.08 -3.02
C VAL A 224 2.12 18.30 -2.71
N LEU A 225 2.51 18.18 -1.45
CA LEU A 225 3.91 18.27 -0.96
C LEU A 225 4.48 16.90 -0.61
N THR A 226 3.86 15.83 -1.10
CA THR A 226 4.27 14.44 -0.88
C THR A 226 4.83 13.87 -2.17
N ALA A 227 5.90 13.09 -2.08
CA ALA A 227 6.35 12.24 -3.17
C ALA A 227 5.89 10.80 -2.92
N VAL A 228 5.31 10.18 -3.94
CA VAL A 228 5.01 8.75 -3.96
C VAL A 228 6.01 8.08 -4.88
N VAL A 229 6.77 7.13 -4.36
CA VAL A 229 7.85 6.45 -5.06
C VAL A 229 7.49 4.98 -5.21
N GLY A 230 7.52 4.47 -6.43
CA GLY A 230 7.14 3.08 -6.70
C GLY A 230 7.47 2.60 -8.10
N ASP A 231 7.24 1.31 -8.35
CA ASP A 231 7.53 0.65 -9.63
C ASP A 231 6.27 0.27 -10.44
N ASP A 232 5.06 0.59 -9.93
CA ASP A 232 3.80 0.21 -10.57
C ASP A 232 2.97 1.43 -11.01
N PRO A 233 2.70 1.59 -12.32
CA PRO A 233 1.87 2.68 -12.85
C PRO A 233 0.46 2.70 -12.26
N ALA A 234 -0.18 1.51 -12.12
CA ALA A 234 -1.57 1.39 -11.71
C ALA A 234 -1.78 1.53 -10.19
N LEU A 235 -0.72 1.46 -9.39
CA LEU A 235 -0.75 1.56 -7.94
C LEU A 235 -0.17 2.91 -7.48
N GLU A 236 1.15 3.06 -7.47
CA GLU A 236 1.82 4.23 -6.89
C GLU A 236 1.61 5.48 -7.73
N MET A 237 1.80 5.39 -9.05
CA MET A 237 1.66 6.57 -9.89
C MET A 237 0.22 7.04 -9.95
N ARG A 238 -0.73 6.12 -10.04
CA ARG A 238 -2.15 6.46 -9.95
C ARG A 238 -2.51 7.07 -8.59
N MET A 239 -1.97 6.55 -7.48
CA MET A 239 -2.18 7.12 -6.15
C MET A 239 -1.64 8.55 -6.08
N ALA A 240 -0.45 8.81 -6.61
CA ALA A 240 0.13 10.14 -6.68
C ALA A 240 -0.76 11.10 -7.48
N ASN A 241 -1.14 10.71 -8.69
CA ASN A 241 -1.95 11.55 -9.59
C ASN A 241 -3.33 11.89 -8.99
N VAL A 242 -4.01 10.92 -8.38
CA VAL A 242 -5.33 11.15 -7.73
C VAL A 242 -5.23 12.14 -6.55
N ALA A 243 -4.09 12.21 -5.91
CA ALA A 243 -3.84 13.10 -4.78
C ALA A 243 -3.16 14.43 -5.16
N GLY A 244 -2.68 14.58 -6.40
CA GLY A 244 -1.85 15.70 -6.83
C GLY A 244 -0.44 15.68 -6.23
N ALA A 245 -0.01 14.53 -5.71
CA ALA A 245 1.33 14.29 -5.20
C ALA A 245 2.35 14.16 -6.33
N LEU A 246 3.63 14.22 -6.01
CA LEU A 246 4.71 13.97 -6.97
C LEU A 246 4.87 12.46 -7.19
N GLY A 247 4.61 11.99 -8.40
CA GLY A 247 4.81 10.60 -8.80
C GLY A 247 6.24 10.35 -9.28
N VAL A 248 7.00 9.55 -8.54
CA VAL A 248 8.37 9.16 -8.88
C VAL A 248 8.41 7.67 -9.16
N ALA A 249 8.54 7.30 -10.41
CA ALA A 249 8.70 5.90 -10.79
C ALA A 249 10.16 5.45 -10.70
N VAL A 250 10.37 4.18 -10.35
CA VAL A 250 11.67 3.50 -10.45
C VAL A 250 11.53 2.27 -11.35
N THR A 251 12.57 1.98 -12.14
CA THR A 251 12.57 0.83 -13.07
C THR A 251 13.35 -0.37 -12.51
N THR A 252 13.41 -0.46 -11.19
CA THR A 252 14.07 -1.56 -10.45
C THR A 252 13.16 -2.77 -10.24
N GLY A 253 11.85 -2.62 -10.49
CA GLY A 253 10.84 -3.66 -10.36
C GLY A 253 10.41 -4.26 -11.71
N LEU A 254 9.10 -4.43 -11.89
CA LEU A 254 8.52 -5.12 -13.05
C LEU A 254 8.38 -4.24 -14.30
N ASN A 255 8.36 -2.92 -14.15
CA ASN A 255 8.08 -1.98 -15.22
C ASN A 255 9.34 -1.20 -15.62
N ASP A 256 9.57 -1.08 -16.91
CA ASP A 256 10.67 -0.31 -17.50
C ASP A 256 10.22 1.12 -17.90
N HIS A 257 11.16 1.91 -18.41
CA HIS A 257 10.87 3.27 -18.89
C HIS A 257 9.80 3.31 -20.00
N ALA A 258 9.74 2.29 -20.86
CA ALA A 258 8.77 2.24 -21.95
C ALA A 258 7.35 2.00 -21.40
N ALA A 259 7.21 1.13 -20.41
CA ALA A 259 5.94 0.87 -19.73
C ALA A 259 5.39 2.16 -19.07
N PHE A 260 6.23 2.93 -18.40
CA PHE A 260 5.81 4.21 -17.79
C PHE A 260 5.47 5.28 -18.84
N ALA A 261 6.22 5.36 -19.93
CA ALA A 261 5.93 6.29 -21.03
C ALA A 261 4.60 5.96 -21.73
N GLY A 262 4.30 4.67 -21.90
CA GLY A 262 3.07 4.16 -22.50
C GLY A 262 1.86 4.11 -21.57
N ALA A 263 2.03 4.38 -20.26
CA ALA A 263 0.96 4.32 -19.29
C ALA A 263 -0.17 5.33 -19.57
N ALA A 264 -1.38 5.00 -19.15
CA ALA A 264 -2.52 5.91 -19.21
C ALA A 264 -2.23 7.24 -18.48
N PRO A 265 -2.79 8.37 -18.92
CA PRO A 265 -2.50 9.69 -18.29
C PRO A 265 -2.61 9.71 -16.76
N ALA A 266 -3.59 9.00 -16.21
CA ALA A 266 -3.79 8.90 -14.76
C ALA A 266 -2.75 8.02 -14.02
N GLU A 267 -1.87 7.36 -14.75
CA GLU A 267 -0.88 6.39 -14.26
C GLU A 267 0.55 6.78 -14.66
N ARG A 268 0.73 7.94 -15.31
CA ARG A 268 2.05 8.44 -15.70
C ARG A 268 2.77 9.06 -14.51
N PRO A 269 4.07 8.75 -14.33
CA PRO A 269 4.90 9.44 -13.35
C PRO A 269 5.23 10.86 -13.80
N ASP A 270 5.55 11.73 -12.84
CA ASP A 270 6.21 13.01 -13.11
C ASP A 270 7.66 12.79 -13.58
N ILE A 271 8.32 11.75 -13.07
CA ILE A 271 9.65 11.31 -13.51
C ILE A 271 9.79 9.79 -13.34
N ALA A 272 10.49 9.14 -14.29
CA ALA A 272 10.93 7.75 -14.17
C ALA A 272 12.46 7.69 -14.02
N LEU A 273 12.92 7.02 -12.97
CA LEU A 273 14.33 6.89 -12.58
C LEU A 273 14.77 5.44 -12.74
N SER A 274 16.05 5.23 -13.03
CA SER A 274 16.60 3.87 -13.05
C SER A 274 16.68 3.24 -11.65
N ASP A 275 16.90 4.06 -10.62
CA ASP A 275 16.96 3.66 -9.21
C ASP A 275 16.87 4.88 -8.26
N LEU A 276 17.01 4.65 -6.95
CA LEU A 276 16.84 5.68 -5.93
C LEU A 276 18.06 6.61 -5.74
N ARG A 277 19.21 6.33 -6.35
CA ARG A 277 20.44 7.14 -6.21
C ARG A 277 20.26 8.58 -6.68
N PHE A 278 19.35 8.82 -7.63
CA PHE A 278 19.00 10.18 -8.05
C PHE A 278 18.34 10.97 -6.90
N LEU A 279 17.42 10.35 -6.17
CA LEU A 279 16.77 10.99 -5.02
C LEU A 279 17.77 11.29 -3.91
N VAL A 280 18.70 10.37 -3.62
CA VAL A 280 19.81 10.63 -2.68
C VAL A 280 20.55 11.89 -3.09
N LYS A 281 20.99 11.98 -4.36
CA LYS A 281 21.75 13.14 -4.87
C LYS A 281 21.00 14.46 -4.81
N VAL A 282 19.68 14.44 -5.03
CA VAL A 282 18.85 15.66 -5.01
C VAL A 282 18.56 16.09 -3.59
N LEU A 283 18.23 15.15 -2.72
CA LEU A 283 17.87 15.42 -1.32
C LEU A 283 19.10 15.58 -0.40
N SER A 284 20.31 15.31 -0.83
CA SER A 284 21.55 15.61 -0.07
C SER A 284 21.97 17.09 -0.11
N ARG A 285 21.40 17.86 -1.00
CA ARG A 285 21.67 19.30 -1.18
C ARG A 285 20.71 20.15 -0.35
#